data_035a1d9dc7154bcb5cf54a814176adb6
#
_entry.id   035a1d9dc7154bcb5cf54a814176adb6
#
_cell.length_a   1.000
_cell.length_b   1.000
_cell.length_c   1.000
_cell.angle_alpha   90.00
_cell.angle_beta   90.00
_cell.angle_gamma   90.00
#
_symmetry.space_group_name_H-M   'P 1'
#
loop_
_entity.id
_entity.type
_entity.pdbx_description
1 polymer ?
#
loop_
_entity_poly.entity_id
_entity_poly.type
_entity_poly.pdbx_seq_one_letter_code
_entity_poly.pdbx_strand_id
1 'polypeptide(L)'
;MISLVVYATFCTKNNETCCSYQNCPETSFIFAAVMYKLLRSILFCFSPEGVHHFSMTALHILCSTDISRKMLSRIFSVRDAELVTGVLHLQFKNPVGLGAGFDKNARYLRELECLGFGFVEIGTVTPLPQAGNDKPRLFRLPKDKALINRMGFNNDGVKEIAKRLKEWKEKNENSRLIIGGNIGKNKLTPNEDAWKDYEICFKELHPYVDYFVVNVSSPNTPGLRELQEKESLRKILMHLQMINNGKAKAKPILLKIAPDLTREQVDDVTDLALEIKLDGLVATNTTISRDGLITSNAKLTTIGAGGLSGWPLKNRSTEIVNYISKKTNGSIPIIASGGIFSAADAKEKLNAGASLVQVWTGFIYEGPGIVKQICKSLYKQ
;
A
#
# COMPACT_ATOMS: atom_id res chain seq x y z
N MET A 1 8.56 -0.60 20.11
CA MET A 1 9.42 -1.75 19.79
C MET A 1 10.06 -2.37 21.01
N ILE A 2 10.74 -1.64 21.88
CA ILE A 2 11.18 -2.10 23.23
C ILE A 2 9.99 -2.70 23.98
N SER A 3 8.81 -2.13 23.86
CA SER A 3 7.54 -2.61 24.42
C SER A 3 7.07 -3.97 23.85
N LEU A 4 7.35 -4.24 22.58
CA LEU A 4 7.10 -5.55 21.94
C LEU A 4 8.05 -6.63 22.48
N VAL A 5 9.31 -6.26 22.73
CA VAL A 5 10.32 -7.16 23.32
C VAL A 5 10.01 -7.43 24.80
N VAL A 6 9.65 -6.40 25.57
CA VAL A 6 9.26 -6.54 27.00
C VAL A 6 8.01 -7.42 27.13
N TYR A 7 7.03 -7.28 26.23
CA TYR A 7 5.82 -8.12 26.24
C TYR A 7 6.12 -9.58 25.88
N ALA A 8 7.00 -9.80 24.90
CA ALA A 8 7.45 -11.14 24.54
C ALA A 8 8.17 -11.85 25.70
N THR A 9 8.98 -11.10 26.45
CA THR A 9 9.72 -11.61 27.62
C THR A 9 8.81 -11.87 28.83
N PHE A 10 7.74 -11.07 29.01
CA PHE A 10 6.80 -11.24 30.13
C PHE A 10 5.87 -12.46 29.95
N CYS A 11 5.44 -12.77 28.69
CA CYS A 11 4.65 -13.95 28.39
C CYS A 11 5.43 -15.27 28.53
N THR A 12 6.74 -15.26 28.35
CA THR A 12 7.56 -16.48 28.45
C THR A 12 7.93 -16.87 29.89
N LYS A 13 7.88 -15.95 30.85
CA LYS A 13 8.23 -16.20 32.25
C LYS A 13 7.11 -16.74 33.14
N ASN A 14 5.86 -16.70 32.70
CA ASN A 14 4.70 -17.09 33.52
C ASN A 14 3.96 -18.33 32.97
N ASN A 15 4.70 -19.36 32.58
CA ASN A 15 4.15 -20.56 31.91
C ASN A 15 3.45 -21.56 32.84
N GLU A 16 3.28 -21.32 34.13
CA GLU A 16 2.77 -22.41 35.05
C GLU A 16 1.35 -22.20 35.62
N THR A 17 0.64 -21.10 35.31
CA THR A 17 -0.70 -20.88 35.91
C THR A 17 -1.75 -20.24 34.98
N CYS A 18 -1.83 -20.60 33.72
CA CYS A 18 -2.77 -19.94 32.81
C CYS A 18 -3.66 -20.92 32.01
N CYS A 19 -4.27 -21.90 32.67
CA CYS A 19 -5.21 -22.83 32.04
C CYS A 19 -6.69 -22.39 32.05
N SER A 20 -7.02 -21.11 32.37
CA SER A 20 -8.39 -20.64 32.42
C SER A 20 -8.65 -19.30 31.71
N TYR A 21 -7.86 -18.92 30.68
CA TYR A 21 -7.98 -17.63 30.00
C TYR A 21 -8.51 -17.75 28.57
N GLN A 22 -9.79 -18.01 28.41
CA GLN A 22 -10.51 -17.71 27.15
C GLN A 22 -10.69 -16.21 26.89
N ASN A 23 -10.31 -15.30 27.83
CA ASN A 23 -10.54 -13.85 27.77
C ASN A 23 -9.26 -12.98 27.63
N CYS A 24 -8.08 -13.55 27.35
CA CYS A 24 -6.83 -12.79 27.33
C CYS A 24 -6.44 -12.05 26.02
N PRO A 25 -7.09 -12.22 24.85
CA PRO A 25 -6.67 -11.55 23.61
C PRO A 25 -6.97 -10.04 23.56
N GLU A 26 -8.01 -9.56 24.22
CA GLU A 26 -8.46 -8.14 24.07
C GLU A 26 -7.65 -7.16 24.91
N THR A 27 -7.33 -7.51 26.15
CA THR A 27 -6.52 -6.67 27.04
C THR A 27 -5.09 -6.48 26.51
N SER A 28 -4.50 -7.55 25.98
CA SER A 28 -3.17 -7.52 25.37
C SER A 28 -3.09 -6.62 24.14
N PHE A 29 -4.17 -6.60 23.37
CA PHE A 29 -4.27 -5.79 22.16
C PHE A 29 -4.47 -4.30 22.48
N ILE A 30 -5.32 -3.98 23.47
CA ILE A 30 -5.55 -2.60 23.94
C ILE A 30 -4.22 -2.04 24.49
N PHE A 31 -3.50 -2.82 25.29
CA PHE A 31 -2.19 -2.43 25.82
C PHE A 31 -1.18 -2.14 24.70
N ALA A 32 -1.09 -3.02 23.69
CA ALA A 32 -0.21 -2.81 22.54
C ALA A 32 -0.56 -1.54 21.74
N ALA A 33 -1.84 -1.22 21.59
CA ALA A 33 -2.30 -0.01 20.91
C ALA A 33 -1.97 1.26 21.71
N VAL A 34 -2.15 1.26 23.03
CA VAL A 34 -1.79 2.39 23.91
C VAL A 34 -0.27 2.61 23.90
N MET A 35 0.50 1.53 24.05
CA MET A 35 1.96 1.58 24.01
C MET A 35 2.49 2.08 22.65
N TYR A 36 1.83 1.70 21.54
CA TYR A 36 2.19 2.23 20.23
C TYR A 36 1.96 3.74 20.14
N LYS A 37 0.86 4.27 20.65
CA LYS A 37 0.58 5.71 20.65
C LYS A 37 1.66 6.50 21.39
N LEU A 38 2.12 5.98 22.54
CA LEU A 38 3.21 6.59 23.31
C LEU A 38 4.53 6.56 22.52
N LEU A 39 4.90 5.40 21.99
CA LEU A 39 6.10 5.22 21.16
C LEU A 39 6.05 6.11 19.91
N ARG A 40 4.90 6.19 19.25
CA ARG A 40 4.69 7.07 18.09
C ARG A 40 5.00 8.52 18.42
N SER A 41 4.57 9.02 19.59
CA SER A 41 4.81 10.41 20.00
C SER A 41 6.32 10.69 20.08
N ILE A 42 7.10 9.76 20.61
CA ILE A 42 8.57 9.85 20.65
C ILE A 42 9.16 9.79 19.24
N LEU A 43 8.74 8.81 18.43
CA LEU A 43 9.23 8.63 17.07
C LEU A 43 8.89 9.83 16.16
N PHE A 44 7.81 10.54 16.44
CA PHE A 44 7.42 11.71 15.66
C PHE A 44 8.31 12.93 15.89
N CYS A 45 9.15 12.94 16.92
CA CYS A 45 10.17 13.96 17.11
C CYS A 45 11.36 13.85 16.13
N PHE A 46 11.51 12.69 15.46
CA PHE A 46 12.61 12.44 14.52
C PHE A 46 12.16 12.52 13.07
N SER A 47 13.13 12.57 12.14
CA SER A 47 12.82 12.64 10.70
C SER A 47 11.98 11.45 10.22
N PRO A 48 10.94 11.65 9.37
CA PRO A 48 10.06 10.58 8.95
C PRO A 48 10.77 9.42 8.23
N GLU A 49 11.70 9.72 7.31
CA GLU A 49 12.48 8.68 6.60
C GLU A 49 13.41 7.92 7.55
N GLY A 50 14.08 8.62 8.49
CA GLY A 50 14.93 7.98 9.50
C GLY A 50 14.15 7.03 10.39
N VAL A 51 12.97 7.44 10.86
CA VAL A 51 12.07 6.58 11.65
C VAL A 51 11.58 5.38 10.86
N HIS A 52 11.25 5.56 9.57
CA HIS A 52 10.85 4.44 8.73
C HIS A 52 11.96 3.38 8.66
N HIS A 53 13.17 3.78 8.30
CA HIS A 53 14.32 2.86 8.22
C HIS A 53 14.62 2.20 9.56
N PHE A 54 14.68 2.98 10.63
CA PHE A 54 14.90 2.45 11.99
C PHE A 54 13.84 1.41 12.39
N SER A 55 12.57 1.74 12.21
CA SER A 55 11.45 0.86 12.59
C SER A 55 11.45 -0.44 11.78
N MET A 56 11.72 -0.35 10.47
CA MET A 56 11.75 -1.53 9.62
C MET A 56 12.99 -2.40 9.83
N THR A 57 14.15 -1.78 10.08
CA THR A 57 15.38 -2.53 10.45
C THR A 57 15.17 -3.30 11.74
N ALA A 58 14.59 -2.67 12.72
CA ALA A 58 14.36 -3.33 13.99
C ALA A 58 13.24 -4.38 13.89
N LEU A 59 12.21 -4.21 13.06
CA LEU A 59 11.24 -5.27 12.78
C LEU A 59 11.92 -6.43 12.03
N HIS A 60 12.85 -6.13 11.12
CA HIS A 60 13.66 -7.14 10.44
C HIS A 60 14.46 -7.99 11.42
N ILE A 61 15.11 -7.39 12.40
CA ILE A 61 15.82 -8.11 13.46
C ILE A 61 14.85 -8.97 14.27
N LEU A 62 13.67 -8.46 14.62
CA LEU A 62 12.63 -9.23 15.31
C LEU A 62 12.11 -10.42 14.50
N CYS A 63 12.09 -10.30 13.17
CA CYS A 63 11.67 -11.37 12.26
C CYS A 63 12.81 -12.31 11.85
N SER A 64 14.00 -12.23 12.47
CA SER A 64 15.16 -13.04 12.08
C SER A 64 14.98 -14.54 12.39
N THR A 65 14.25 -14.90 13.44
CA THR A 65 14.02 -16.28 13.85
C THR A 65 12.60 -16.76 13.55
N ASP A 66 12.44 -18.08 13.34
CA ASP A 66 11.11 -18.68 13.11
C ASP A 66 10.18 -18.54 14.32
N ILE A 67 10.73 -18.60 15.52
CA ILE A 67 9.96 -18.51 16.77
C ILE A 67 9.35 -17.09 16.86
N SER A 68 10.17 -16.06 16.68
CA SER A 68 9.69 -14.67 16.75
C SER A 68 8.71 -14.36 15.61
N ARG A 69 8.92 -14.87 14.40
CA ARG A 69 7.95 -14.74 13.29
C ARG A 69 6.60 -15.36 13.63
N LYS A 70 6.60 -16.61 14.13
CA LYS A 70 5.36 -17.30 14.54
C LYS A 70 4.64 -16.53 15.64
N MET A 71 5.38 -15.96 16.60
CA MET A 71 4.82 -15.17 17.69
C MET A 71 4.20 -13.86 17.17
N LEU A 72 4.93 -13.09 16.34
CA LEU A 72 4.42 -11.86 15.73
C LEU A 72 3.18 -12.12 14.88
N SER A 73 3.21 -13.18 14.06
CA SER A 73 2.06 -13.57 13.26
C SER A 73 0.84 -13.93 14.11
N ARG A 74 0.99 -14.60 15.26
CA ARG A 74 -0.13 -14.85 16.20
C ARG A 74 -0.68 -13.57 16.82
N ILE A 75 0.20 -12.60 17.11
CA ILE A 75 -0.22 -11.31 17.69
C ILE A 75 -0.97 -10.45 16.67
N PHE A 76 -0.49 -10.35 15.43
CA PHE A 76 -0.97 -9.36 14.45
C PHE A 76 -1.85 -9.93 13.33
N SER A 77 -1.81 -11.22 13.05
CA SER A 77 -2.65 -11.82 12.01
C SER A 77 -3.99 -12.33 12.57
N VAL A 78 -4.99 -12.34 11.70
CA VAL A 78 -6.23 -13.09 11.87
C VAL A 78 -6.21 -14.22 10.85
N ARG A 79 -6.50 -15.43 11.29
CA ARG A 79 -6.61 -16.61 10.43
C ARG A 79 -8.05 -17.05 10.44
N ASP A 80 -8.78 -16.65 9.43
CA ASP A 80 -10.16 -17.00 9.27
C ASP A 80 -10.48 -17.23 7.80
N ALA A 81 -11.20 -18.28 7.51
CA ALA A 81 -11.58 -18.64 6.15
C ALA A 81 -12.56 -17.63 5.53
N GLU A 82 -13.38 -16.97 6.35
CA GLU A 82 -14.35 -15.96 5.90
C GLU A 82 -13.69 -14.66 5.41
N LEU A 83 -12.44 -14.42 5.80
CA LEU A 83 -11.67 -13.27 5.32
C LEU A 83 -11.03 -13.51 3.95
N VAL A 84 -11.00 -14.75 3.48
CA VAL A 84 -10.43 -15.08 2.18
C VAL A 84 -11.25 -14.42 1.08
N THR A 85 -10.60 -13.58 0.29
CA THR A 85 -11.24 -12.79 -0.75
C THR A 85 -10.71 -13.22 -2.12
N GLY A 86 -11.59 -13.76 -2.97
CA GLY A 86 -11.29 -14.11 -4.35
C GLY A 86 -11.57 -12.93 -5.28
N VAL A 87 -10.55 -12.32 -5.86
CA VAL A 87 -10.65 -11.22 -6.84
C VAL A 87 -9.42 -11.21 -7.75
N LEU A 88 -9.53 -10.69 -8.96
CA LEU A 88 -8.41 -10.65 -9.93
C LEU A 88 -7.84 -12.06 -10.25
N HIS A 89 -8.65 -13.10 -10.19
CA HIS A 89 -8.22 -14.50 -10.29
C HIS A 89 -7.15 -14.91 -9.25
N LEU A 90 -7.07 -14.18 -8.14
CA LEU A 90 -6.16 -14.41 -7.01
C LEU A 90 -6.96 -14.67 -5.74
N GLN A 91 -6.35 -15.40 -4.79
CA GLN A 91 -6.92 -15.66 -3.48
C GLN A 91 -6.14 -14.88 -2.41
N PHE A 92 -6.74 -13.81 -1.90
CA PHE A 92 -6.16 -12.99 -0.84
C PHE A 92 -6.56 -13.58 0.51
N LYS A 93 -5.60 -13.81 1.43
CA LYS A 93 -5.89 -14.34 2.77
C LYS A 93 -6.77 -13.42 3.64
N ASN A 94 -6.81 -12.13 3.29
CA ASN A 94 -7.74 -11.13 3.79
C ASN A 94 -7.72 -9.92 2.84
N PRO A 95 -8.74 -9.03 2.88
CA PRO A 95 -8.87 -7.92 1.93
C PRO A 95 -7.98 -6.71 2.25
N VAL A 96 -7.08 -6.77 3.24
CA VAL A 96 -6.30 -5.61 3.71
C VAL A 96 -4.86 -5.70 3.21
N GLY A 97 -4.45 -4.72 2.41
CA GLY A 97 -3.09 -4.61 1.88
C GLY A 97 -2.35 -3.37 2.31
N LEU A 98 -1.07 -3.34 1.96
CA LEU A 98 -0.20 -2.18 2.10
C LEU A 98 0.00 -1.51 0.74
N GLY A 99 -0.28 -0.21 0.66
CA GLY A 99 -0.14 0.55 -0.59
C GLY A 99 1.32 0.81 -0.99
N ALA A 100 1.56 1.00 -2.29
CA ALA A 100 2.88 1.31 -2.85
C ALA A 100 3.54 2.53 -2.18
N GLY A 101 4.87 2.52 -2.16
CA GLY A 101 5.68 3.58 -1.59
C GLY A 101 6.18 3.30 -0.18
N PHE A 102 5.63 2.33 0.52
CA PHE A 102 6.08 1.92 1.86
C PHE A 102 7.29 0.98 1.79
N ASP A 103 7.16 -0.13 1.07
CA ASP A 103 8.28 -1.02 0.73
C ASP A 103 8.61 -0.93 -0.77
N LYS A 104 9.31 0.13 -1.14
CA LYS A 104 9.59 0.42 -2.55
C LYS A 104 10.47 -0.62 -3.23
N ASN A 105 11.32 -1.27 -2.45
CA ASN A 105 12.41 -2.11 -2.95
C ASN A 105 12.23 -3.59 -2.60
N ALA A 106 11.03 -4.01 -2.17
CA ALA A 106 10.74 -5.38 -1.75
C ALA A 106 11.69 -5.91 -0.66
N ARG A 107 12.00 -5.08 0.34
CA ARG A 107 12.95 -5.43 1.41
C ARG A 107 12.30 -6.03 2.64
N TYR A 108 10.97 -5.83 2.82
CA TYR A 108 10.27 -6.07 4.08
C TYR A 108 9.05 -6.98 3.94
N LEU A 109 8.98 -7.79 2.87
CA LEU A 109 7.82 -8.65 2.59
C LEU A 109 7.51 -9.62 3.73
N ARG A 110 8.53 -10.25 4.31
CA ARG A 110 8.40 -11.17 5.44
C ARG A 110 7.85 -10.48 6.68
N GLU A 111 8.36 -9.31 6.98
CA GLU A 111 7.96 -8.48 8.11
C GLU A 111 6.49 -8.06 7.97
N LEU A 112 6.11 -7.63 6.79
CA LEU A 112 4.74 -7.22 6.47
C LEU A 112 3.77 -8.41 6.49
N GLU A 113 4.20 -9.58 6.03
CA GLU A 113 3.42 -10.80 6.16
C GLU A 113 3.16 -11.17 7.63
N CYS A 114 4.17 -11.03 8.51
CA CYS A 114 4.05 -11.25 9.95
C CYS A 114 3.09 -10.26 10.62
N LEU A 115 2.94 -9.04 10.08
CA LEU A 115 1.97 -8.05 10.53
C LEU A 115 0.55 -8.29 10.02
N GLY A 116 0.32 -9.36 9.26
CA GLY A 116 -1.00 -9.82 8.87
C GLY A 116 -1.51 -9.30 7.54
N PHE A 117 -0.75 -8.51 6.79
CA PHE A 117 -1.16 -8.02 5.48
C PHE A 117 -1.54 -9.15 4.53
N GLY A 118 -2.70 -9.05 3.89
CA GLY A 118 -3.16 -9.97 2.86
C GLY A 118 -2.36 -9.84 1.57
N PHE A 119 -1.96 -8.61 1.25
CA PHE A 119 -1.13 -8.28 0.10
C PHE A 119 -0.27 -7.04 0.34
N VAL A 120 0.78 -6.89 -0.45
CA VAL A 120 1.71 -5.75 -0.40
C VAL A 120 1.97 -5.28 -1.82
N GLU A 121 1.79 -3.99 -2.07
CA GLU A 121 2.16 -3.34 -3.32
C GLU A 121 3.54 -2.72 -3.17
N ILE A 122 4.56 -3.34 -3.82
CA ILE A 122 5.93 -2.83 -3.84
C ILE A 122 6.07 -1.72 -4.88
N GLY A 123 7.13 -0.94 -4.79
CA GLY A 123 7.42 0.13 -5.76
C GLY A 123 6.96 1.51 -5.25
N THR A 124 6.86 2.50 -6.14
CA THR A 124 6.93 2.39 -7.62
C THR A 124 8.34 2.04 -8.06
N VAL A 125 8.43 1.03 -8.92
CA VAL A 125 9.66 0.53 -9.52
C VAL A 125 9.85 1.20 -10.89
N THR A 126 11.08 1.61 -11.19
CA THR A 126 11.49 2.14 -12.49
C THR A 126 12.59 1.29 -13.10
N PRO A 127 12.81 1.32 -14.44
CA PRO A 127 13.86 0.53 -15.08
C PRO A 127 15.24 0.74 -14.47
N LEU A 128 15.64 2.00 -14.34
CA LEU A 128 16.90 2.40 -13.73
C LEU A 128 16.70 2.83 -12.28
N PRO A 129 17.69 2.62 -11.40
CA PRO A 129 17.65 3.17 -10.05
C PRO A 129 17.64 4.69 -10.09
N GLN A 130 16.94 5.29 -9.13
CA GLN A 130 16.95 6.74 -8.97
C GLN A 130 16.83 7.15 -7.50
N ALA A 131 17.59 8.20 -7.13
CA ALA A 131 17.64 8.71 -5.75
C ALA A 131 16.31 9.35 -5.31
N GLY A 132 15.50 9.80 -6.28
CA GLY A 132 14.30 10.62 -6.02
C GLY A 132 14.64 12.09 -5.85
N ASN A 133 13.70 12.84 -5.27
CA ASN A 133 13.88 14.27 -5.02
C ASN A 133 14.72 14.51 -3.75
N ASP A 134 15.22 15.75 -3.59
CA ASP A 134 16.06 16.15 -2.47
C ASP A 134 15.32 16.06 -1.12
N LYS A 135 16.09 15.83 -0.06
CA LYS A 135 15.61 15.81 1.32
C LYS A 135 15.64 17.23 1.93
N PRO A 136 14.69 17.56 2.82
CA PRO A 136 13.60 16.75 3.34
C PRO A 136 12.45 16.61 2.31
N ARG A 137 11.88 15.42 2.20
CA ARG A 137 10.89 15.09 1.19
C ARG A 137 9.67 14.32 1.74
N LEU A 138 9.60 14.17 3.05
CA LEU A 138 8.46 13.56 3.75
C LEU A 138 8.18 14.35 5.02
N PHE A 139 6.94 14.85 5.16
CA PHE A 139 6.52 15.74 6.23
C PHE A 139 5.25 15.22 6.90
N ARG A 140 5.24 15.23 8.24
CA ARG A 140 4.07 14.86 9.03
C ARG A 140 3.22 16.08 9.35
N LEU A 141 1.90 15.91 9.24
CA LEU A 141 0.89 16.86 9.68
C LEU A 141 0.04 16.20 10.78
N PRO A 142 0.53 16.13 12.03
CA PRO A 142 -0.12 15.37 13.08
C PRO A 142 -1.55 15.81 13.40
N LYS A 143 -1.83 17.12 13.35
CA LYS A 143 -3.17 17.68 13.59
C LYS A 143 -4.20 17.20 12.57
N ASP A 144 -3.75 16.98 11.34
CA ASP A 144 -4.57 16.51 10.22
C ASP A 144 -4.54 14.99 10.02
N LYS A 145 -3.80 14.26 10.86
CA LYS A 145 -3.50 12.82 10.64
C LYS A 145 -3.05 12.55 9.20
N ALA A 146 -2.12 13.37 8.70
CA ALA A 146 -1.73 13.38 7.30
C ALA A 146 -0.21 13.40 7.11
N LEU A 147 0.20 13.15 5.87
CA LEU A 147 1.59 13.25 5.42
C LEU A 147 1.62 13.99 4.08
N ILE A 148 2.62 14.85 3.90
CA ILE A 148 2.99 15.37 2.58
C ILE A 148 4.29 14.69 2.16
N ASN A 149 4.33 14.13 0.95
CA ASN A 149 5.53 13.55 0.39
C ASN A 149 5.83 14.09 -1.01
N ARG A 150 7.13 14.20 -1.32
CA ARG A 150 7.67 14.50 -2.63
C ARG A 150 8.84 13.57 -2.97
N MET A 151 8.60 12.25 -2.81
CA MET A 151 9.65 11.23 -2.89
C MET A 151 10.28 11.09 -4.28
N GLY A 152 9.50 11.21 -5.38
CA GLY A 152 10.00 11.16 -6.76
C GLY A 152 10.44 9.77 -7.21
N PHE A 153 9.71 8.72 -6.83
CA PHE A 153 9.97 7.32 -7.22
C PHE A 153 11.40 6.84 -6.90
N ASN A 154 11.95 7.25 -5.76
CA ASN A 154 13.24 6.71 -5.33
C ASN A 154 13.16 5.19 -5.16
N ASN A 155 14.00 4.45 -5.88
CA ASN A 155 14.08 2.99 -5.86
C ASN A 155 15.41 2.49 -6.39
N ASP A 156 15.70 1.21 -6.17
CA ASP A 156 16.99 0.57 -6.53
C ASP A 156 17.03 0.06 -7.98
N GLY A 157 16.00 0.35 -8.78
CA GLY A 157 15.87 -0.14 -10.15
C GLY A 157 15.32 -1.57 -10.24
N VAL A 158 14.68 -1.87 -11.37
CA VAL A 158 13.92 -3.10 -11.56
C VAL A 158 14.77 -4.37 -11.41
N LYS A 159 16.01 -4.37 -11.89
CA LYS A 159 16.87 -5.57 -11.83
C LYS A 159 17.21 -5.98 -10.41
N GLU A 160 17.56 -5.02 -9.57
CA GLU A 160 17.90 -5.29 -8.16
C GLU A 160 16.67 -5.70 -7.36
N ILE A 161 15.50 -5.11 -7.67
CA ILE A 161 14.22 -5.47 -7.02
C ILE A 161 13.78 -6.88 -7.46
N ALA A 162 13.90 -7.20 -8.75
CA ALA A 162 13.59 -8.54 -9.27
C ALA A 162 14.47 -9.62 -8.62
N LYS A 163 15.77 -9.35 -8.40
CA LYS A 163 16.67 -10.25 -7.69
C LYS A 163 16.17 -10.52 -6.26
N ARG A 164 15.78 -9.48 -5.50
CA ARG A 164 15.24 -9.66 -4.13
C ARG A 164 13.94 -10.44 -4.11
N LEU A 165 13.05 -10.19 -5.04
CA LEU A 165 11.80 -10.92 -5.17
C LEU A 165 12.04 -12.40 -5.50
N LYS A 166 13.02 -12.70 -6.36
CA LYS A 166 13.44 -14.07 -6.67
C LYS A 166 13.91 -14.76 -5.39
N GLU A 167 14.87 -14.17 -4.69
CA GLU A 167 15.40 -14.73 -3.42
C GLU A 167 14.30 -14.89 -2.36
N TRP A 168 13.34 -13.95 -2.32
CA TRP A 168 12.22 -14.05 -1.38
C TRP A 168 11.31 -15.24 -1.72
N LYS A 169 10.95 -15.44 -2.98
CA LYS A 169 10.13 -16.56 -3.43
C LYS A 169 10.80 -17.92 -3.16
N GLU A 170 12.09 -18.04 -3.48
CA GLU A 170 12.86 -19.25 -3.23
C GLU A 170 12.91 -19.63 -1.73
N LYS A 171 12.99 -18.65 -0.84
CA LYS A 171 13.02 -18.85 0.62
C LYS A 171 11.65 -19.00 1.27
N ASN A 172 10.55 -18.66 0.59
CA ASN A 172 9.21 -18.56 1.17
C ASN A 172 8.15 -19.19 0.25
N GLU A 173 8.41 -20.39 -0.29
CA GLU A 173 7.50 -21.09 -1.23
C GLU A 173 6.08 -21.28 -0.69
N ASN A 174 5.93 -21.42 0.63
CA ASN A 174 4.63 -21.59 1.31
C ASN A 174 3.97 -20.27 1.70
N SER A 175 4.54 -19.11 1.35
CA SER A 175 3.93 -17.83 1.64
C SER A 175 2.64 -17.63 0.82
N ARG A 176 1.60 -17.12 1.50
CA ARG A 176 0.32 -16.72 0.88
C ARG A 176 0.21 -15.20 0.71
N LEU A 177 1.31 -14.48 0.87
CA LEU A 177 1.34 -13.04 0.64
C LEU A 177 1.25 -12.76 -0.85
N ILE A 178 0.22 -12.06 -1.28
CA ILE A 178 0.09 -11.58 -2.66
C ILE A 178 0.95 -10.33 -2.84
N ILE A 179 1.75 -10.29 -3.90
CA ILE A 179 2.67 -9.20 -4.20
C ILE A 179 2.22 -8.46 -5.44
N GLY A 180 1.85 -7.19 -5.29
CA GLY A 180 1.59 -6.27 -6.39
C GLY A 180 2.86 -5.54 -6.82
N GLY A 181 3.14 -5.51 -8.10
CA GLY A 181 4.24 -4.74 -8.69
C GLY A 181 3.75 -3.38 -9.18
N ASN A 182 3.96 -2.31 -8.41
CA ASN A 182 3.66 -0.95 -8.86
C ASN A 182 4.81 -0.45 -9.73
N ILE A 183 4.53 -0.14 -10.99
CA ILE A 183 5.54 0.22 -12.00
C ILE A 183 5.31 1.63 -12.53
N GLY A 184 6.40 2.30 -12.90
CA GLY A 184 6.37 3.66 -13.43
C GLY A 184 7.59 3.97 -14.30
N LYS A 185 7.56 5.13 -14.96
CA LYS A 185 8.71 5.59 -15.75
C LYS A 185 9.78 6.27 -14.89
N ASN A 186 11.03 6.24 -15.35
CA ASN A 186 12.10 7.07 -14.80
C ASN A 186 11.78 8.57 -15.00
N LYS A 187 12.32 9.40 -14.13
CA LYS A 187 12.11 10.86 -14.16
C LYS A 187 12.56 11.48 -15.48
N LEU A 188 13.70 10.99 -16.02
CA LEU A 188 14.31 11.52 -17.24
C LEU A 188 13.69 10.98 -18.53
N THR A 189 12.91 9.91 -18.49
CA THR A 189 12.26 9.36 -19.68
C THR A 189 11.15 10.30 -20.12
N PRO A 190 11.14 10.76 -21.40
CA PRO A 190 10.04 11.55 -21.96
C PRO A 190 8.70 10.80 -21.93
N ASN A 191 7.59 11.53 -21.94
CA ASN A 191 6.26 10.91 -21.88
C ASN A 191 5.94 10.06 -23.13
N GLU A 192 6.40 10.45 -24.30
CA GLU A 192 6.26 9.68 -25.54
C GLU A 192 6.94 8.31 -25.51
N ASP A 193 7.99 8.16 -24.69
CA ASP A 193 8.76 6.93 -24.48
C ASP A 193 8.38 6.19 -23.19
N ALA A 194 7.45 6.72 -22.40
CA ALA A 194 7.07 6.15 -21.12
C ALA A 194 6.70 4.66 -21.19
N TRP A 195 6.00 4.25 -22.26
CA TRP A 195 5.59 2.87 -22.47
C TRP A 195 6.75 1.86 -22.44
N LYS A 196 7.96 2.27 -22.89
CA LYS A 196 9.17 1.44 -22.85
C LYS A 196 9.61 1.14 -21.42
N ASP A 197 9.52 2.11 -20.52
CA ASP A 197 9.85 1.95 -19.11
C ASP A 197 8.87 1.00 -18.39
N TYR A 198 7.57 1.15 -18.69
CA TYR A 198 6.56 0.22 -18.17
C TYR A 198 6.78 -1.20 -18.70
N GLU A 199 7.11 -1.36 -19.98
CA GLU A 199 7.44 -2.66 -20.59
C GLU A 199 8.63 -3.33 -19.90
N ILE A 200 9.75 -2.60 -19.71
CA ILE A 200 10.95 -3.13 -19.05
C ILE A 200 10.60 -3.61 -17.64
N CYS A 201 9.92 -2.76 -16.84
CA CYS A 201 9.52 -3.13 -15.48
C CYS A 201 8.57 -4.33 -15.48
N PHE A 202 7.61 -4.36 -16.40
CA PHE A 202 6.66 -5.47 -16.53
C PHE A 202 7.37 -6.79 -16.81
N LYS A 203 8.24 -6.82 -17.81
CA LYS A 203 8.97 -8.04 -18.23
C LYS A 203 9.86 -8.59 -17.10
N GLU A 204 10.63 -7.72 -16.45
CA GLU A 204 11.56 -8.11 -15.39
C GLU A 204 10.86 -8.60 -14.13
N LEU A 205 9.76 -7.96 -13.73
CA LEU A 205 9.02 -8.33 -12.51
C LEU A 205 8.01 -9.48 -12.73
N HIS A 206 7.62 -9.75 -13.99
CA HIS A 206 6.57 -10.70 -14.29
C HIS A 206 6.74 -12.08 -13.62
N PRO A 207 7.92 -12.71 -13.50
CA PRO A 207 8.07 -13.99 -12.81
C PRO A 207 7.79 -13.92 -11.30
N TYR A 208 7.85 -12.74 -10.69
CA TYR A 208 7.99 -12.58 -9.25
C TYR A 208 6.83 -11.88 -8.55
N VAL A 209 5.99 -11.13 -9.25
CA VAL A 209 4.79 -10.49 -8.68
C VAL A 209 3.52 -11.25 -9.08
N ASP A 210 2.41 -10.99 -8.40
CA ASP A 210 1.14 -11.67 -8.67
C ASP A 210 0.19 -10.83 -9.51
N TYR A 211 0.29 -9.50 -9.44
CA TYR A 211 -0.42 -8.54 -10.28
C TYR A 211 0.43 -7.29 -10.50
N PHE A 212 0.05 -6.46 -11.45
CA PHE A 212 0.71 -5.20 -11.75
C PHE A 212 -0.18 -3.99 -11.51
N VAL A 213 0.43 -2.88 -11.13
CA VAL A 213 -0.23 -1.57 -11.04
C VAL A 213 0.56 -0.54 -11.85
N VAL A 214 -0.08 -0.04 -12.91
CA VAL A 214 0.47 1.03 -13.74
C VAL A 214 0.25 2.36 -13.00
N ASN A 215 1.34 3.03 -12.62
CA ASN A 215 1.29 4.27 -11.85
C ASN A 215 1.62 5.49 -12.70
N VAL A 216 0.59 6.18 -13.14
CA VAL A 216 0.66 7.44 -13.90
C VAL A 216 0.18 8.64 -13.08
N SER A 217 -0.08 8.46 -11.78
CA SER A 217 -0.85 9.41 -10.97
C SER A 217 -0.04 10.14 -9.89
N SER A 218 1.28 9.89 -9.79
CA SER A 218 2.12 10.59 -8.81
C SER A 218 2.29 12.07 -9.16
N PRO A 219 2.08 13.00 -8.20
CA PRO A 219 2.34 14.43 -8.43
C PRO A 219 3.83 14.79 -8.33
N ASN A 220 4.69 13.83 -7.98
CA ASN A 220 6.08 14.07 -7.60
C ASN A 220 7.09 13.82 -8.73
N THR A 221 6.59 13.45 -9.91
CA THR A 221 7.37 13.27 -11.14
C THR A 221 6.81 14.24 -12.19
N PRO A 222 7.60 15.18 -12.70
CA PRO A 222 7.15 16.17 -13.69
C PRO A 222 6.47 15.51 -14.89
N GLY A 223 5.35 16.06 -15.34
CA GLY A 223 4.62 15.60 -16.54
C GLY A 223 3.93 14.24 -16.40
N LEU A 224 4.19 13.46 -15.34
CA LEU A 224 3.67 12.09 -15.24
C LEU A 224 2.15 12.03 -15.31
N ARG A 225 1.44 13.00 -14.71
CA ARG A 225 -0.02 13.03 -14.68
C ARG A 225 -0.67 13.31 -16.03
N GLU A 226 0.08 13.86 -16.99
CA GLU A 226 -0.36 14.02 -18.38
C GLU A 226 -0.60 12.65 -19.03
N LEU A 227 0.11 11.60 -18.58
CA LEU A 227 -0.12 10.23 -19.03
C LEU A 227 -1.49 9.66 -18.61
N GLN A 228 -2.27 10.36 -17.77
CA GLN A 228 -3.66 9.99 -17.45
C GLN A 228 -4.66 10.36 -18.56
N GLU A 229 -4.23 11.09 -19.58
CA GLU A 229 -5.03 11.34 -20.77
C GLU A 229 -5.31 10.03 -21.51
N LYS A 230 -6.55 9.90 -22.04
CA LYS A 230 -7.10 8.65 -22.56
C LYS A 230 -6.20 7.94 -23.57
N GLU A 231 -5.65 8.67 -24.54
CA GLU A 231 -4.81 8.06 -25.58
C GLU A 231 -3.44 7.61 -25.06
N SER A 232 -2.84 8.37 -24.15
CA SER A 232 -1.58 7.99 -23.49
C SER A 232 -1.78 6.74 -22.63
N LEU A 233 -2.88 6.67 -21.88
CA LEU A 233 -3.26 5.47 -21.11
C LEU A 233 -3.49 4.27 -22.00
N ARG A 234 -4.27 4.44 -23.08
CA ARG A 234 -4.55 3.40 -24.06
C ARG A 234 -3.27 2.76 -24.59
N LYS A 235 -2.33 3.60 -25.04
CA LYS A 235 -1.04 3.15 -25.57
C LYS A 235 -0.28 2.28 -24.56
N ILE A 236 -0.14 2.74 -23.33
CA ILE A 236 0.60 2.02 -22.28
C ILE A 236 -0.13 0.72 -21.90
N LEU A 237 -1.41 0.79 -21.60
CA LEU A 237 -2.16 -0.36 -21.08
C LEU A 237 -2.32 -1.46 -22.13
N MET A 238 -2.71 -1.12 -23.35
CA MET A 238 -2.86 -2.11 -24.44
C MET A 238 -1.51 -2.75 -24.81
N HIS A 239 -0.41 -1.97 -24.79
CA HIS A 239 0.91 -2.52 -25.02
C HIS A 239 1.28 -3.56 -23.94
N LEU A 240 1.03 -3.27 -22.66
CA LEU A 240 1.27 -4.22 -21.58
C LEU A 240 0.36 -5.45 -21.65
N GLN A 241 -0.92 -5.27 -22.01
CA GLN A 241 -1.84 -6.39 -22.21
C GLN A 241 -1.39 -7.30 -23.37
N MET A 242 -0.92 -6.73 -24.47
CA MET A 242 -0.36 -7.50 -25.60
C MET A 242 0.80 -8.38 -25.15
N ILE A 243 1.75 -7.82 -24.39
CA ILE A 243 2.89 -8.58 -23.84
C ILE A 243 2.42 -9.65 -22.86
N ASN A 244 1.45 -9.31 -22.00
CA ASN A 244 0.89 -10.19 -20.97
C ASN A 244 0.19 -11.40 -21.59
N ASN A 245 -0.57 -11.21 -22.65
CA ASN A 245 -1.28 -12.27 -23.38
C ASN A 245 -0.32 -13.26 -24.07
N GLY A 246 0.91 -12.85 -24.37
CA GLY A 246 1.98 -13.71 -24.86
C GLY A 246 2.70 -14.51 -23.78
N LYS A 247 2.35 -14.38 -22.50
CA LYS A 247 2.95 -15.12 -21.39
C LYS A 247 2.20 -16.42 -21.11
N ALA A 248 2.92 -17.45 -20.65
CA ALA A 248 2.31 -18.72 -20.25
C ALA A 248 1.25 -18.56 -19.15
N LYS A 249 1.40 -17.58 -18.29
CA LYS A 249 0.41 -17.19 -17.27
C LYS A 249 0.26 -15.68 -17.27
N ALA A 250 -0.82 -15.18 -17.81
CA ALA A 250 -1.16 -13.77 -17.74
C ALA A 250 -1.40 -13.35 -16.27
N LYS A 251 -1.08 -12.09 -15.95
CA LYS A 251 -1.26 -11.51 -14.61
C LYS A 251 -2.16 -10.30 -14.69
N PRO A 252 -3.00 -10.05 -13.66
CA PRO A 252 -3.85 -8.88 -13.64
C PRO A 252 -3.04 -7.58 -13.77
N ILE A 253 -3.52 -6.65 -14.59
CA ILE A 253 -2.96 -5.31 -14.78
C ILE A 253 -4.00 -4.30 -14.30
N LEU A 254 -3.65 -3.49 -13.31
CA LEU A 254 -4.49 -2.44 -12.75
C LEU A 254 -3.91 -1.06 -13.08
N LEU A 255 -4.77 -0.06 -13.11
CA LEU A 255 -4.37 1.35 -13.25
C LEU A 255 -4.58 2.10 -11.93
N LYS A 256 -3.58 2.84 -11.46
CA LYS A 256 -3.68 3.70 -10.28
C LYS A 256 -3.95 5.15 -10.67
N ILE A 257 -5.09 5.68 -10.21
CA ILE A 257 -5.59 7.01 -10.57
C ILE A 257 -5.34 8.05 -9.47
N ALA A 258 -5.26 9.32 -9.88
CA ALA A 258 -5.19 10.45 -8.96
C ALA A 258 -6.57 10.80 -8.38
N PRO A 259 -6.65 11.31 -7.13
CA PRO A 259 -7.90 11.80 -6.58
C PRO A 259 -8.32 13.16 -7.13
N ASP A 260 -7.39 13.86 -7.78
CA ASP A 260 -7.57 15.22 -8.30
C ASP A 260 -8.19 15.26 -9.71
N LEU A 261 -8.52 14.09 -10.28
CA LEU A 261 -9.20 14.00 -11.57
C LEU A 261 -10.59 14.66 -11.49
N THR A 262 -10.95 15.38 -12.57
CA THR A 262 -12.33 15.85 -12.74
C THR A 262 -13.26 14.67 -12.99
N ARG A 263 -14.57 14.92 -12.96
CA ARG A 263 -15.54 13.85 -13.20
C ARG A 263 -15.41 13.29 -14.61
N GLU A 264 -15.25 14.16 -15.60
CA GLU A 264 -15.04 13.80 -17.01
C GLU A 264 -13.78 12.94 -17.19
N GLN A 265 -12.68 13.30 -16.49
CA GLN A 265 -11.45 12.49 -16.52
C GLN A 265 -11.62 11.13 -15.86
N VAL A 266 -12.41 11.03 -14.78
CA VAL A 266 -12.76 9.73 -14.18
C VAL A 266 -13.62 8.91 -15.15
N ASP A 267 -14.53 9.56 -15.89
CA ASP A 267 -15.34 8.93 -16.92
C ASP A 267 -14.46 8.38 -18.05
N ASP A 268 -13.53 9.15 -18.58
CA ASP A 268 -12.59 8.74 -19.63
C ASP A 268 -11.77 7.53 -19.23
N VAL A 269 -11.24 7.53 -18.00
CA VAL A 269 -10.47 6.41 -17.44
C VAL A 269 -11.34 5.16 -17.29
N THR A 270 -12.56 5.33 -16.78
CA THR A 270 -13.47 4.22 -16.53
C THR A 270 -13.97 3.59 -17.85
N ASP A 271 -14.32 4.43 -18.81
CA ASP A 271 -14.77 3.98 -20.14
C ASP A 271 -13.65 3.28 -20.90
N LEU A 272 -12.41 3.81 -20.83
CA LEU A 272 -11.25 3.14 -21.37
C LEU A 272 -11.02 1.78 -20.69
N ALA A 273 -11.10 1.72 -19.35
CA ALA A 273 -10.91 0.47 -18.61
C ALA A 273 -11.94 -0.62 -19.02
N LEU A 274 -13.20 -0.23 -19.23
CA LEU A 274 -14.23 -1.12 -19.75
C LEU A 274 -13.94 -1.55 -21.19
N GLU A 275 -13.57 -0.61 -22.07
CA GLU A 275 -13.30 -0.84 -23.48
C GLU A 275 -12.17 -1.86 -23.69
N ILE A 276 -11.04 -1.67 -22.98
CA ILE A 276 -9.87 -2.55 -23.11
C ILE A 276 -9.93 -3.76 -22.16
N LYS A 277 -11.03 -3.95 -21.42
CA LYS A 277 -11.19 -5.01 -20.41
C LYS A 277 -10.02 -5.04 -19.42
N LEU A 278 -9.70 -3.88 -18.84
CA LEU A 278 -8.66 -3.79 -17.81
C LEU A 278 -9.09 -4.56 -16.56
N ASP A 279 -8.17 -5.25 -15.91
CA ASP A 279 -8.47 -6.14 -14.79
C ASP A 279 -8.93 -5.43 -13.52
N GLY A 280 -8.59 -4.13 -13.34
CA GLY A 280 -9.03 -3.36 -12.18
C GLY A 280 -8.41 -1.98 -12.07
N LEU A 281 -8.83 -1.26 -11.02
CA LEU A 281 -8.35 0.07 -10.69
C LEU A 281 -7.84 0.16 -9.25
N VAL A 282 -6.87 1.05 -9.01
CA VAL A 282 -6.45 1.45 -7.64
C VAL A 282 -6.88 2.90 -7.42
N ALA A 283 -7.86 3.12 -6.56
CA ALA A 283 -8.42 4.42 -6.25
C ALA A 283 -8.23 4.74 -4.76
N THR A 284 -7.33 5.68 -4.38
CA THR A 284 -6.58 6.63 -5.21
C THR A 284 -5.11 6.78 -4.79
N ASN A 285 -4.34 7.55 -5.56
CA ASN A 285 -3.02 8.07 -5.16
C ASN A 285 -3.19 9.25 -4.16
N THR A 286 -2.14 10.03 -3.93
CA THR A 286 -2.14 11.25 -3.09
C THR A 286 -2.70 12.45 -3.85
N THR A 287 -3.28 13.42 -3.11
CA THR A 287 -3.83 14.68 -3.65
C THR A 287 -2.83 15.83 -3.59
N ILE A 288 -2.98 16.80 -4.49
CA ILE A 288 -2.30 18.10 -4.41
C ILE A 288 -3.14 19.14 -3.66
N SER A 289 -4.42 18.90 -3.43
CA SER A 289 -5.27 19.80 -2.62
C SER A 289 -4.76 19.91 -1.18
N ARG A 290 -4.95 21.10 -0.60
CA ARG A 290 -4.65 21.42 0.79
C ARG A 290 -5.88 21.87 1.56
N ASP A 291 -7.05 21.73 0.95
CA ASP A 291 -8.32 22.20 1.50
C ASP A 291 -8.67 21.48 2.79
N GLY A 292 -9.27 22.20 3.73
CA GLY A 292 -9.75 21.66 5.00
C GLY A 292 -8.67 21.24 6.00
N LEU A 293 -7.39 21.60 5.77
CA LEU A 293 -6.31 21.30 6.72
C LEU A 293 -6.34 22.25 7.91
N ILE A 294 -6.08 21.69 9.11
CA ILE A 294 -5.92 22.43 10.37
C ILE A 294 -4.51 23.04 10.46
N THR A 295 -3.53 22.41 9.79
CA THR A 295 -2.15 22.91 9.73
C THR A 295 -2.12 24.30 9.06
N SER A 296 -1.42 25.25 9.68
CA SER A 296 -1.38 26.64 9.21
C SER A 296 -0.80 26.77 7.80
N ASN A 297 -1.33 27.76 7.04
CA ASN A 297 -0.87 28.05 5.69
C ASN A 297 0.63 28.40 5.65
N ALA A 298 1.17 29.10 6.66
CA ALA A 298 2.60 29.39 6.76
C ALA A 298 3.45 28.11 6.76
N LYS A 299 3.04 27.08 7.53
CA LYS A 299 3.71 25.79 7.54
C LYS A 299 3.56 25.04 6.21
N LEU A 300 2.38 25.06 5.61
CA LEU A 300 2.13 24.44 4.32
C LEU A 300 2.97 25.07 3.20
N THR A 301 3.09 26.40 3.20
CA THR A 301 3.96 27.14 2.27
C THR A 301 5.43 26.77 2.45
N THR A 302 5.92 26.66 3.70
CA THR A 302 7.28 26.21 3.98
C THR A 302 7.53 24.79 3.50
N ILE A 303 6.56 23.87 3.64
CA ILE A 303 6.65 22.51 3.13
C ILE A 303 6.65 22.53 1.60
N GLY A 304 5.80 23.32 0.97
CA GLY A 304 5.67 23.45 -0.48
C GLY A 304 4.97 22.28 -1.16
N ALA A 305 5.31 22.05 -2.43
CA ALA A 305 4.69 21.03 -3.26
C ALA A 305 4.91 19.59 -2.75
N GLY A 306 3.98 18.69 -3.11
CA GLY A 306 4.02 17.28 -2.75
C GLY A 306 2.63 16.66 -2.68
N GLY A 307 2.56 15.34 -2.68
CA GLY A 307 1.30 14.60 -2.53
C GLY A 307 0.88 14.50 -1.06
N LEU A 308 -0.34 14.91 -0.74
CA LEU A 308 -0.98 14.78 0.56
C LEU A 308 -1.69 13.44 0.66
N SER A 309 -1.44 12.71 1.75
CA SER A 309 -2.10 11.45 2.10
C SER A 309 -2.64 11.50 3.53
N GLY A 310 -3.50 10.57 3.87
CA GLY A 310 -4.05 10.43 5.21
C GLY A 310 -5.51 10.82 5.30
N TRP A 311 -5.93 11.26 6.48
CA TRP A 311 -7.31 11.54 6.80
C TRP A 311 -8.00 12.51 5.83
N PRO A 312 -7.36 13.62 5.39
CA PRO A 312 -8.00 14.56 4.45
C PRO A 312 -8.45 13.92 3.13
N LEU A 313 -7.84 12.81 2.74
CA LEU A 313 -8.16 12.12 1.49
C LEU A 313 -9.36 11.16 1.61
N LYS A 314 -9.85 10.90 2.83
CA LYS A 314 -10.87 9.88 3.10
C LYS A 314 -12.12 10.03 2.25
N ASN A 315 -12.78 11.16 2.36
CA ASN A 315 -14.08 11.38 1.69
C ASN A 315 -13.93 11.35 0.17
N ARG A 316 -12.94 12.06 -0.36
CA ARG A 316 -12.72 12.12 -1.81
C ARG A 316 -12.40 10.76 -2.42
N SER A 317 -11.58 9.94 -1.76
CA SER A 317 -11.27 8.60 -2.26
C SER A 317 -12.48 7.66 -2.16
N THR A 318 -13.34 7.78 -1.13
CA THR A 318 -14.61 7.02 -1.04
C THR A 318 -15.57 7.42 -2.15
N GLU A 319 -15.71 8.72 -2.40
CA GLU A 319 -16.56 9.26 -3.47
C GLU A 319 -16.16 8.70 -4.85
N ILE A 320 -14.87 8.71 -5.17
CA ILE A 320 -14.36 8.17 -6.44
C ILE A 320 -14.63 6.65 -6.54
N VAL A 321 -14.36 5.88 -5.49
CA VAL A 321 -14.67 4.45 -5.46
C VAL A 321 -16.14 4.19 -5.73
N ASN A 322 -17.03 4.88 -5.00
CA ASN A 322 -18.48 4.74 -5.18
C ASN A 322 -18.94 5.13 -6.59
N TYR A 323 -18.38 6.21 -7.12
CA TYR A 323 -18.71 6.67 -8.47
C TYR A 323 -18.33 5.63 -9.54
N ILE A 324 -17.09 5.14 -9.51
CA ILE A 324 -16.60 4.13 -10.46
C ILE A 324 -17.42 2.83 -10.31
N SER A 325 -17.63 2.37 -9.09
CA SER A 325 -18.40 1.14 -8.83
C SER A 325 -19.81 1.25 -9.40
N LYS A 326 -20.51 2.36 -9.19
CA LYS A 326 -21.85 2.59 -9.74
C LYS A 326 -21.85 2.66 -11.27
N LYS A 327 -20.91 3.42 -11.86
CA LYS A 327 -20.80 3.58 -13.31
C LYS A 327 -20.54 2.24 -14.02
N THR A 328 -19.76 1.37 -13.39
CA THR A 328 -19.41 0.06 -13.95
C THR A 328 -20.33 -1.09 -13.51
N ASN A 329 -21.35 -0.81 -12.70
CA ASN A 329 -22.17 -1.83 -12.03
C ASN A 329 -21.33 -2.89 -11.33
N GLY A 330 -20.20 -2.47 -10.72
CA GLY A 330 -19.27 -3.36 -10.02
C GLY A 330 -18.45 -4.30 -10.90
N SER A 331 -18.49 -4.15 -12.22
CA SER A 331 -17.78 -5.07 -13.15
C SER A 331 -16.26 -4.90 -13.14
N ILE A 332 -15.74 -3.73 -12.72
CA ILE A 332 -14.30 -3.48 -12.58
C ILE A 332 -13.92 -3.59 -11.10
N PRO A 333 -13.06 -4.54 -10.71
CA PRO A 333 -12.50 -4.63 -9.36
C PRO A 333 -11.75 -3.36 -8.95
N ILE A 334 -11.99 -2.88 -7.73
CA ILE A 334 -11.35 -1.66 -7.21
C ILE A 334 -10.57 -1.99 -5.93
N ILE A 335 -9.29 -1.64 -5.91
CA ILE A 335 -8.50 -1.59 -4.68
C ILE A 335 -8.60 -0.17 -4.14
N ALA A 336 -9.30 0.03 -3.02
CA ALA A 336 -9.48 1.35 -2.43
C ALA A 336 -8.27 1.75 -1.58
N SER A 337 -7.75 2.95 -1.81
CA SER A 337 -6.63 3.53 -1.06
C SER A 337 -6.93 4.99 -0.72
N GLY A 338 -6.61 5.39 0.52
CA GLY A 338 -6.77 6.78 0.99
C GLY A 338 -7.69 6.92 2.20
N GLY A 339 -7.17 7.47 3.29
CA GLY A 339 -7.91 7.84 4.49
C GLY A 339 -8.41 6.69 5.36
N ILE A 340 -7.82 5.51 5.31
CA ILE A 340 -8.19 4.34 6.12
C ILE A 340 -7.36 4.32 7.39
N PHE A 341 -8.00 4.54 8.55
CA PHE A 341 -7.40 4.57 9.89
C PHE A 341 -8.08 3.60 10.85
N SER A 342 -9.24 3.08 10.49
CA SER A 342 -10.04 2.21 11.33
C SER A 342 -10.76 1.14 10.51
N ALA A 343 -11.35 0.19 11.21
CA ALA A 343 -12.23 -0.81 10.61
C ALA A 343 -13.47 -0.17 9.96
N ALA A 344 -14.01 0.89 10.57
CA ALA A 344 -15.15 1.62 10.00
C ALA A 344 -14.79 2.28 8.66
N ASP A 345 -13.58 2.85 8.54
CA ASP A 345 -13.13 3.44 7.27
C ASP A 345 -12.93 2.37 6.18
N ALA A 346 -12.38 1.21 6.54
CA ALA A 346 -12.23 0.09 5.62
C ALA A 346 -13.58 -0.43 5.14
N LYS A 347 -14.55 -0.60 6.06
CA LYS A 347 -15.92 -1.00 5.75
C LYS A 347 -16.63 0.00 4.84
N GLU A 348 -16.45 1.29 5.08
CA GLU A 348 -16.98 2.35 4.22
C GLU A 348 -16.48 2.23 2.78
N LYS A 349 -15.19 1.92 2.58
CA LYS A 349 -14.63 1.69 1.24
C LYS A 349 -15.22 0.44 0.57
N LEU A 350 -15.33 -0.67 1.30
CA LEU A 350 -15.92 -1.90 0.80
C LEU A 350 -17.40 -1.70 0.44
N ASN A 351 -18.16 -1.02 1.29
CA ASN A 351 -19.56 -0.67 1.01
C ASN A 351 -19.71 0.29 -0.18
N ALA A 352 -18.70 1.11 -0.46
CA ALA A 352 -18.67 1.96 -1.64
C ALA A 352 -18.36 1.19 -2.94
N GLY A 353 -18.12 -0.12 -2.86
CA GLY A 353 -17.90 -1.02 -3.98
C GLY A 353 -16.43 -1.42 -4.22
N ALA A 354 -15.54 -1.16 -3.26
CA ALA A 354 -14.19 -1.69 -3.33
C ALA A 354 -14.16 -3.20 -3.08
N SER A 355 -13.30 -3.93 -3.80
CA SER A 355 -13.04 -5.35 -3.57
C SER A 355 -11.96 -5.58 -2.50
N LEU A 356 -10.99 -4.69 -2.42
CA LEU A 356 -9.85 -4.72 -1.50
C LEU A 356 -9.56 -3.32 -0.99
N VAL A 357 -8.85 -3.22 0.15
CA VAL A 357 -8.44 -1.95 0.75
C VAL A 357 -6.93 -1.91 1.01
N GLN A 358 -6.33 -0.72 0.83
CA GLN A 358 -4.93 -0.48 1.15
C GLN A 358 -4.78 0.56 2.25
N VAL A 359 -4.08 0.22 3.31
CA VAL A 359 -3.64 1.19 4.32
C VAL A 359 -2.24 1.71 3.97
N TRP A 360 -1.94 2.93 4.39
CA TRP A 360 -0.63 3.55 4.28
C TRP A 360 -0.40 4.52 5.44
N THR A 361 -0.94 5.74 5.38
CA THR A 361 -0.83 6.74 6.45
C THR A 361 -1.47 6.24 7.74
N GLY A 362 -2.63 5.55 7.66
CA GLY A 362 -3.26 4.93 8.81
C GLY A 362 -2.36 3.91 9.51
N PHE A 363 -1.58 3.12 8.77
CA PHE A 363 -0.60 2.21 9.36
C PHE A 363 0.48 2.95 10.17
N ILE A 364 0.93 4.12 9.71
CA ILE A 364 1.91 4.95 10.45
C ILE A 364 1.29 5.55 11.72
N TYR A 365 0.03 5.96 11.70
CA TYR A 365 -0.63 6.62 12.83
C TYR A 365 -1.21 5.64 13.85
N GLU A 366 -1.80 4.54 13.40
CA GLU A 366 -2.50 3.56 14.27
C GLU A 366 -1.62 2.35 14.63
N GLY A 367 -0.53 2.12 13.87
CA GLY A 367 0.48 1.12 14.16
C GLY A 367 0.20 -0.27 13.59
N PRO A 368 1.04 -1.25 13.98
CA PRO A 368 1.06 -2.59 13.36
C PRO A 368 -0.21 -3.40 13.60
N GLY A 369 -1.05 -3.01 14.55
CA GLY A 369 -2.31 -3.67 14.84
C GLY A 369 -3.46 -3.35 13.91
N ILE A 370 -3.32 -2.36 13.01
CA ILE A 370 -4.42 -1.87 12.17
C ILE A 370 -5.02 -2.97 11.28
N VAL A 371 -4.20 -3.83 10.68
CA VAL A 371 -4.67 -4.94 9.84
C VAL A 371 -5.54 -5.88 10.64
N LYS A 372 -5.09 -6.28 11.83
CA LYS A 372 -5.86 -7.17 12.72
C LYS A 372 -7.18 -6.54 13.16
N GLN A 373 -7.19 -5.24 13.45
CA GLN A 373 -8.41 -4.51 13.83
C GLN A 373 -9.44 -4.53 12.71
N ILE A 374 -9.01 -4.20 11.49
CA ILE A 374 -9.87 -4.21 10.30
C ILE A 374 -10.43 -5.63 10.09
N CYS A 375 -9.56 -6.64 10.02
CA CYS A 375 -9.97 -8.02 9.78
C CYS A 375 -10.96 -8.55 10.84
N LYS A 376 -10.71 -8.29 12.13
CA LYS A 376 -11.63 -8.69 13.20
C LYS A 376 -13.03 -8.07 13.08
N SER A 377 -13.11 -6.85 12.57
CA SER A 377 -14.40 -6.16 12.41
C SER A 377 -15.16 -6.63 11.17
N LEU A 378 -14.45 -7.08 10.14
CA LEU A 378 -15.05 -7.65 8.93
C LEU A 378 -15.59 -9.07 9.16
N TYR A 379 -14.95 -9.83 10.05
CA TYR A 379 -15.35 -11.20 10.42
C TYR A 379 -16.60 -11.26 11.32
N LYS A 380 -16.81 -10.27 12.17
CA LYS A 380 -17.94 -10.28 13.16
C LYS A 380 -19.30 -9.89 12.54
N GLN A 381 -19.48 -9.99 11.24
CA GLN A 381 -20.73 -9.77 10.53
C GLN A 381 -21.33 -11.06 10.01
#